data_be01e1b5d61cb68f16e3a39527b50127
#
_entry.id   be01e1b5d61cb68f16e3a39527b50127
#
_cell.length_a   1.000
_cell.length_b   1.000
_cell.length_c   1.000
_cell.angle_alpha   90.00
_cell.angle_beta   90.00
_cell.angle_gamma   90.00
#
_symmetry.space_group_name_H-M   'P 1'
#
loop_
_entity.id
_entity.type
_entity.pdbx_description
1 polymer ?
#
loop_
_entity_poly.entity_id
_entity_poly.type
_entity_poly.pdbx_seq_one_letter_code
_entity_poly.pdbx_strand_id
1 'polypeptide(L)'
;SLAKGARNGGARVIEGVKVTDITTKDGVVTGVVTDHGTIEAQVVVNCAGQWAREIGKMCGVNVPLHSAEHMYIVTEPMKGVKPDLPVLRDPDGYIYFKEETGGLVMGGFEPEAKPWGMEGIPDKFEFSLLPDDWDQFQILLNNALIRVPDMETAGVRKFYNGPESFTPDNNYLLGEAPELANFFVGAGFNSMGIASAGGAGRALAEWIVEGEATSDLFAVDIRRFADFNNNPTWLHDRVKETLGLHYAMPWPNRELDTA
;
A
#
# COMPACT_ATOMS: atom_id res chain seq x y z
N SER A 1 -4.43 -8.18 18.63
CA SER A 1 -4.26 -7.21 17.55
C SER A 1 -3.39 -6.04 17.98
N LEU A 2 -2.74 -5.35 17.01
CA LEU A 2 -1.84 -4.22 17.24
C LEU A 2 -2.54 -3.07 17.99
N ALA A 3 -3.76 -2.71 17.60
CA ALA A 3 -4.55 -1.65 18.27
C ALA A 3 -4.82 -1.97 19.76
N LYS A 4 -5.08 -3.24 20.10
CA LYS A 4 -5.23 -3.65 21.51
C LYS A 4 -3.89 -3.54 22.25
N GLY A 5 -2.79 -3.92 21.62
CA GLY A 5 -1.45 -3.75 22.20
C GLY A 5 -1.12 -2.28 22.47
N ALA A 6 -1.39 -1.40 21.51
CA ALA A 6 -1.20 0.04 21.65
C ALA A 6 -2.03 0.62 22.80
N ARG A 7 -3.32 0.26 22.91
CA ARG A 7 -4.17 0.68 24.04
C ARG A 7 -3.64 0.20 25.40
N ASN A 8 -3.14 -1.04 25.46
CA ASN A 8 -2.52 -1.58 26.67
C ASN A 8 -1.23 -0.83 27.06
N GLY A 9 -0.51 -0.29 26.08
CA GLY A 9 0.66 0.58 26.27
C GLY A 9 0.31 2.06 26.56
N GLY A 10 -0.97 2.41 26.71
CA GLY A 10 -1.40 3.75 27.03
C GLY A 10 -1.79 4.63 25.83
N ALA A 11 -1.68 4.14 24.61
CA ALA A 11 -2.10 4.89 23.43
C ALA A 11 -3.65 5.02 23.36
N ARG A 12 -4.12 6.18 22.96
CA ARG A 12 -5.54 6.39 22.65
C ARG A 12 -5.81 6.04 21.18
N VAL A 13 -6.71 5.11 20.93
CA VAL A 13 -7.18 4.78 19.59
C VAL A 13 -8.62 5.28 19.48
N ILE A 14 -8.81 6.32 18.68
CA ILE A 14 -10.10 7.00 18.47
C ILE A 14 -10.57 6.64 17.06
N GLU A 15 -11.76 6.13 16.94
CA GLU A 15 -12.37 5.71 15.69
C GLU A 15 -13.51 6.64 15.31
N GLY A 16 -13.87 6.73 14.02
CA GLY A 16 -14.96 7.57 13.53
C GLY A 16 -14.67 9.08 13.58
N VAL A 17 -13.39 9.46 13.59
CA VAL A 17 -12.94 10.86 13.57
C VAL A 17 -12.15 11.11 12.29
N LYS A 18 -12.67 11.97 11.41
CA LYS A 18 -12.03 12.33 10.13
C LYS A 18 -11.09 13.50 10.34
N VAL A 19 -9.83 13.34 9.91
CA VAL A 19 -8.88 14.45 9.78
C VAL A 19 -9.27 15.27 8.55
N THR A 20 -9.44 16.56 8.75
CA THR A 20 -9.88 17.50 7.70
C THR A 20 -8.81 18.52 7.32
N ASP A 21 -7.82 18.73 8.19
CA ASP A 21 -6.68 19.61 7.92
C ASP A 21 -5.51 19.33 8.88
N ILE A 22 -4.33 19.85 8.54
CA ILE A 22 -3.11 19.79 9.36
C ILE A 22 -2.71 21.22 9.72
N THR A 23 -2.53 21.49 11.00
CA THR A 23 -2.09 22.81 11.46
C THR A 23 -0.58 22.90 11.48
N THR A 24 -0.05 24.03 10.97
CA THR A 24 1.39 24.30 10.90
C THR A 24 1.72 25.72 11.36
N LYS A 25 2.93 25.91 11.83
CA LYS A 25 3.47 27.23 12.17
C LYS A 25 4.99 27.25 11.91
N ASP A 26 5.45 28.23 11.17
CA ASP A 26 6.89 28.47 10.90
C ASP A 26 7.63 27.21 10.38
N GLY A 27 6.97 26.42 9.50
CA GLY A 27 7.55 25.21 8.92
C GLY A 27 7.54 23.98 9.85
N VAL A 28 6.78 24.02 10.94
CA VAL A 28 6.64 22.91 11.90
C VAL A 28 5.18 22.54 12.03
N VAL A 29 4.88 21.23 12.08
CA VAL A 29 3.52 20.77 12.37
C VAL A 29 3.14 21.10 13.83
N THR A 30 1.89 21.51 14.05
CA THR A 30 1.39 21.86 15.40
C THR A 30 0.18 21.05 15.83
N GLY A 31 -0.41 20.29 14.94
CA GLY A 31 -1.57 19.45 15.25
C GLY A 31 -2.40 19.07 14.04
N VAL A 32 -3.60 18.57 14.30
CA VAL A 32 -4.57 18.15 13.29
C VAL A 32 -5.94 18.75 13.57
N VAL A 33 -6.66 19.13 12.53
CA VAL A 33 -8.08 19.50 12.59
C VAL A 33 -8.90 18.28 12.23
N THR A 34 -9.95 18.05 13.00
CA THR A 34 -10.88 16.94 12.75
C THR A 34 -12.33 17.46 12.68
N ASP A 35 -13.23 16.64 12.19
CA ASP A 35 -14.68 16.91 12.23
C ASP A 35 -15.27 16.99 13.66
N HIS A 36 -14.46 16.70 14.68
CA HIS A 36 -14.83 16.78 16.12
C HIS A 36 -14.01 17.82 16.90
N GLY A 37 -13.16 18.60 16.22
CA GLY A 37 -12.33 19.64 16.82
C GLY A 37 -10.85 19.48 16.52
N THR A 38 -10.02 20.37 17.08
CA THR A 38 -8.59 20.40 16.85
C THR A 38 -7.84 19.67 17.96
N ILE A 39 -6.80 18.92 17.57
CA ILE A 39 -5.88 18.23 18.45
C ILE A 39 -4.51 18.86 18.27
N GLU A 40 -3.96 19.49 19.32
CA GLU A 40 -2.58 19.96 19.34
C GLU A 40 -1.63 18.77 19.49
N ALA A 41 -0.58 18.74 18.69
CA ALA A 41 0.43 17.70 18.72
C ALA A 41 1.81 18.25 18.34
N GLN A 42 2.85 17.76 18.99
CA GLN A 42 4.23 18.11 18.67
C GLN A 42 4.76 17.35 17.46
N VAL A 43 4.23 16.16 17.20
CA VAL A 43 4.57 15.29 16.07
C VAL A 43 3.29 14.74 15.49
N VAL A 44 3.21 14.68 14.17
CA VAL A 44 2.13 14.02 13.44
C VAL A 44 2.70 12.92 12.55
N VAL A 45 2.10 11.75 12.59
CA VAL A 45 2.51 10.60 11.75
C VAL A 45 1.37 10.25 10.80
N ASN A 46 1.60 10.43 9.51
CA ASN A 46 0.65 10.12 8.46
C ASN A 46 0.77 8.63 8.06
N CYS A 47 -0.11 7.81 8.60
CA CYS A 47 -0.24 6.39 8.27
C CYS A 47 -1.58 6.09 7.55
N ALA A 48 -2.07 7.03 6.74
CA ALA A 48 -3.41 7.01 6.16
C ALA A 48 -3.56 6.08 4.93
N GLY A 49 -2.59 5.19 4.64
CA GLY A 49 -2.66 4.24 3.55
C GLY A 49 -2.85 4.94 2.20
N GLN A 50 -3.87 4.56 1.44
CA GLN A 50 -4.17 5.19 0.15
C GLN A 50 -4.56 6.68 0.24
N TRP A 51 -5.03 7.16 1.40
CA TRP A 51 -5.35 8.58 1.64
C TRP A 51 -4.12 9.40 2.09
N ALA A 52 -2.95 8.80 2.25
CA ALA A 52 -1.78 9.50 2.77
C ALA A 52 -1.35 10.67 1.88
N ARG A 53 -1.54 10.56 0.55
CA ARG A 53 -1.29 11.65 -0.40
C ARG A 53 -2.18 12.87 -0.15
N GLU A 54 -3.46 12.66 0.10
CA GLU A 54 -4.42 13.72 0.41
C GLU A 54 -4.08 14.42 1.73
N ILE A 55 -3.73 13.64 2.75
CA ILE A 55 -3.26 14.20 4.03
C ILE A 55 -1.98 15.04 3.83
N GLY A 56 -1.02 14.57 3.04
CA GLY A 56 0.18 15.34 2.72
C GLY A 56 -0.14 16.67 2.04
N LYS A 57 -1.07 16.68 1.08
CA LYS A 57 -1.52 17.90 0.38
C LYS A 57 -2.09 18.95 1.32
N MET A 58 -2.74 18.58 2.42
CA MET A 58 -3.30 19.53 3.41
C MET A 58 -2.21 20.43 4.01
N CYS A 59 -0.97 19.95 4.08
CA CYS A 59 0.14 20.68 4.70
C CYS A 59 1.34 20.91 3.75
N GLY A 60 1.16 20.73 2.45
CA GLY A 60 2.21 20.98 1.45
C GLY A 60 3.32 19.92 1.41
N VAL A 61 3.07 18.72 1.96
CA VAL A 61 4.02 17.61 1.95
C VAL A 61 3.78 16.72 0.72
N ASN A 62 4.85 16.40 0.00
CA ASN A 62 4.83 15.49 -1.13
C ASN A 62 4.82 14.03 -0.67
N VAL A 63 3.72 13.34 -0.92
CA VAL A 63 3.60 11.89 -0.66
C VAL A 63 3.32 11.20 -2.01
N PRO A 64 4.37 10.84 -2.76
CA PRO A 64 4.24 10.32 -4.12
C PRO A 64 3.78 8.86 -4.09
N LEU A 65 2.50 8.65 -3.98
CA LEU A 65 1.84 7.36 -4.11
C LEU A 65 0.52 7.51 -4.84
N HIS A 66 0.06 6.44 -5.46
CA HIS A 66 -1.26 6.37 -6.05
C HIS A 66 -1.86 4.99 -5.91
N SER A 67 -3.20 4.91 -5.96
CA SER A 67 -3.89 3.62 -5.92
C SER A 67 -4.00 3.02 -7.32
N ALA A 68 -3.91 1.68 -7.37
CA ALA A 68 -4.28 0.86 -8.52
C ALA A 68 -5.21 -0.25 -8.06
N GLU A 69 -6.05 -0.74 -8.96
CA GLU A 69 -6.84 -1.94 -8.72
C GLU A 69 -5.90 -3.13 -8.48
N HIS A 70 -6.21 -3.95 -7.50
CA HIS A 70 -5.44 -5.15 -7.18
C HIS A 70 -6.37 -6.31 -6.87
N MET A 71 -6.13 -7.44 -7.52
CA MET A 71 -7.13 -8.49 -7.62
C MET A 71 -6.63 -9.85 -7.17
N TYR A 72 -7.51 -10.60 -6.54
CA TYR A 72 -7.32 -12.01 -6.29
C TYR A 72 -8.66 -12.74 -6.21
N ILE A 73 -8.64 -14.04 -6.44
CA ILE A 73 -9.78 -14.92 -6.25
C ILE A 73 -9.54 -15.91 -5.11
N VAL A 74 -10.64 -16.39 -4.55
CA VAL A 74 -10.65 -17.54 -3.64
C VAL A 74 -11.49 -18.63 -4.29
N THR A 75 -10.91 -19.79 -4.51
CA THR A 75 -11.63 -20.93 -5.11
C THR A 75 -12.52 -21.63 -4.09
N GLU A 76 -13.49 -22.37 -4.56
CA GLU A 76 -14.12 -23.43 -3.77
C GLU A 76 -13.07 -24.49 -3.37
N PRO A 77 -13.34 -25.33 -2.36
CA PRO A 77 -12.42 -26.38 -1.97
C PRO A 77 -12.05 -27.30 -3.14
N MET A 78 -10.76 -27.57 -3.29
CA MET A 78 -10.21 -28.34 -4.39
C MET A 78 -9.59 -29.66 -3.88
N LYS A 79 -9.73 -30.73 -4.66
CA LYS A 79 -9.12 -32.01 -4.32
C LYS A 79 -7.59 -31.88 -4.28
N GLY A 80 -6.98 -32.35 -3.20
CA GLY A 80 -5.53 -32.32 -3.03
C GLY A 80 -4.99 -31.08 -2.36
N VAL A 81 -5.78 -30.03 -2.20
CA VAL A 81 -5.40 -28.86 -1.43
C VAL A 81 -5.47 -29.19 0.07
N LYS A 82 -4.35 -28.98 0.77
CA LYS A 82 -4.19 -29.30 2.18
C LYS A 82 -3.71 -28.06 2.95
N PRO A 83 -4.06 -27.93 4.25
CA PRO A 83 -3.70 -26.76 5.07
C PRO A 83 -2.19 -26.50 5.22
N ASP A 84 -1.36 -27.50 4.98
CA ASP A 84 0.10 -27.44 5.09
C ASP A 84 0.83 -27.15 3.77
N LEU A 85 0.09 -26.83 2.71
CA LEU A 85 0.71 -26.44 1.45
C LEU A 85 1.51 -25.13 1.62
N PRO A 86 2.73 -25.06 1.09
CA PRO A 86 3.51 -23.83 1.09
C PRO A 86 2.84 -22.77 0.19
N VAL A 87 3.09 -21.51 0.50
CA VAL A 87 2.79 -20.42 -0.46
C VAL A 87 3.66 -20.61 -1.70
N LEU A 88 3.04 -20.57 -2.88
CA LEU A 88 3.73 -20.62 -4.15
C LEU A 88 3.74 -19.26 -4.80
N ARG A 89 4.86 -18.86 -5.36
CA ARG A 89 4.99 -17.68 -6.23
C ARG A 89 5.61 -18.09 -7.55
N ASP A 90 5.04 -17.58 -8.64
CA ASP A 90 5.56 -17.71 -9.99
C ASP A 90 5.82 -16.30 -10.55
N PRO A 91 7.03 -15.77 -10.40
CA PRO A 91 7.36 -14.43 -10.89
C PRO A 91 7.20 -14.25 -12.39
N ASP A 92 7.53 -15.28 -13.18
CA ASP A 92 7.39 -15.24 -14.64
C ASP A 92 5.93 -15.22 -15.09
N GLY A 93 5.04 -15.85 -14.31
CA GLY A 93 3.60 -15.83 -14.53
C GLY A 93 2.88 -14.69 -13.82
N TYR A 94 3.57 -13.84 -13.08
CA TYR A 94 3.03 -12.73 -12.28
C TYR A 94 2.07 -13.15 -11.17
N ILE A 95 2.08 -14.41 -10.71
CA ILE A 95 1.04 -14.99 -9.85
C ILE A 95 1.58 -15.57 -8.54
N TYR A 96 0.67 -15.65 -7.60
CA TYR A 96 0.90 -16.39 -6.34
C TYR A 96 -0.32 -17.23 -5.96
N PHE A 97 -0.05 -18.25 -5.14
CA PHE A 97 -1.08 -19.10 -4.54
C PHE A 97 -0.84 -19.26 -3.04
N LYS A 98 -1.94 -19.35 -2.31
CA LYS A 98 -1.95 -19.68 -0.89
C LYS A 98 -3.16 -20.57 -0.60
N GLU A 99 -2.99 -21.57 0.23
CA GLU A 99 -4.12 -22.35 0.75
C GLU A 99 -5.07 -21.46 1.57
N GLU A 100 -6.37 -21.63 1.37
CA GLU A 100 -7.42 -20.96 2.12
C GLU A 100 -8.64 -21.88 2.30
N THR A 101 -8.76 -22.49 3.48
CA THR A 101 -9.94 -23.31 3.85
C THR A 101 -10.24 -24.41 2.82
N GLY A 102 -9.22 -25.17 2.41
CA GLY A 102 -9.31 -26.25 1.45
C GLY A 102 -9.36 -25.84 -0.03
N GLY A 103 -9.43 -24.56 -0.31
CA GLY A 103 -9.29 -23.94 -1.63
C GLY A 103 -7.99 -23.17 -1.77
N LEU A 104 -7.86 -22.41 -2.83
CA LEU A 104 -6.71 -21.55 -3.10
C LEU A 104 -7.12 -20.08 -3.18
N VAL A 105 -6.39 -19.23 -2.50
CA VAL A 105 -6.25 -17.82 -2.91
C VAL A 105 -5.30 -17.81 -4.09
N MET A 106 -5.70 -17.22 -5.21
CA MET A 106 -4.86 -16.97 -6.36
C MET A 106 -4.97 -15.50 -6.75
N GLY A 107 -3.85 -14.82 -6.82
CA GLY A 107 -3.74 -13.44 -7.25
C GLY A 107 -2.40 -13.20 -7.93
N GLY A 108 -2.13 -11.95 -8.26
CA GLY A 108 -0.89 -11.63 -8.94
C GLY A 108 -0.65 -10.13 -9.07
N PHE A 109 0.38 -9.80 -9.83
CA PHE A 109 0.80 -8.44 -10.16
C PHE A 109 0.91 -8.33 -11.67
N GLU A 110 -0.20 -8.01 -12.31
CA GLU A 110 -0.31 -7.94 -13.77
C GLU A 110 0.66 -6.90 -14.36
N PRO A 111 1.18 -7.13 -15.58
CA PRO A 111 2.18 -6.27 -16.21
C PRO A 111 1.72 -4.82 -16.44
N GLU A 112 0.42 -4.64 -16.67
CA GLU A 112 -0.21 -3.33 -16.79
C GLU A 112 -1.26 -3.16 -15.72
N ALA A 113 -0.93 -2.43 -14.65
CA ALA A 113 -1.88 -2.09 -13.62
C ALA A 113 -2.98 -1.14 -14.12
N LYS A 114 -4.11 -1.15 -13.44
CA LYS A 114 -5.21 -0.22 -13.68
C LYS A 114 -5.25 0.83 -12.57
N PRO A 115 -4.70 2.04 -12.79
CA PRO A 115 -4.74 3.13 -11.82
C PRO A 115 -6.18 3.49 -11.45
N TRP A 116 -6.40 3.75 -10.17
CA TRP A 116 -7.72 4.05 -9.62
C TRP A 116 -7.67 5.27 -8.71
N GLY A 117 -8.78 6.03 -8.69
CA GLY A 117 -8.92 7.19 -7.80
C GLY A 117 -7.98 8.35 -8.14
N MET A 118 -7.61 8.52 -9.43
CA MET A 118 -6.70 9.58 -9.90
C MET A 118 -7.22 10.99 -9.59
N GLU A 119 -8.55 11.17 -9.61
CA GLU A 119 -9.22 12.45 -9.28
C GLU A 119 -9.51 12.60 -7.78
N GLY A 120 -9.02 11.68 -6.96
CA GLY A 120 -9.30 11.56 -5.54
C GLY A 120 -10.09 10.30 -5.21
N ILE A 121 -9.98 9.87 -3.95
CA ILE A 121 -10.71 8.70 -3.46
C ILE A 121 -12.14 9.15 -3.13
N PRO A 122 -13.18 8.44 -3.60
CA PRO A 122 -14.57 8.79 -3.29
C PRO A 122 -14.85 8.84 -1.79
N ASP A 123 -15.70 9.78 -1.36
CA ASP A 123 -16.17 9.83 0.02
C ASP A 123 -16.85 8.50 0.40
N LYS A 124 -16.60 8.04 1.64
CA LYS A 124 -17.16 6.80 2.19
C LYS A 124 -16.75 5.52 1.45
N PHE A 125 -15.55 5.52 0.87
CA PHE A 125 -15.02 4.34 0.18
C PHE A 125 -14.39 3.33 1.16
N GLU A 126 -14.19 3.70 2.41
CA GLU A 126 -13.62 2.81 3.43
C GLU A 126 -14.39 1.47 3.52
N PHE A 127 -13.64 0.37 3.63
CA PHE A 127 -14.15 -1.02 3.65
C PHE A 127 -14.94 -1.45 2.41
N SER A 128 -14.82 -0.72 1.30
CA SER A 128 -15.45 -1.05 0.02
C SER A 128 -14.51 -1.83 -0.88
N LEU A 129 -15.10 -2.60 -1.77
CA LEU A 129 -14.42 -3.25 -2.90
C LEU A 129 -14.91 -2.62 -4.21
N LEU A 130 -14.11 -2.75 -5.24
CA LEU A 130 -14.46 -2.41 -6.60
C LEU A 130 -15.26 -3.57 -7.25
N PRO A 131 -15.95 -3.32 -8.35
CA PRO A 131 -16.56 -4.40 -9.14
C PRO A 131 -15.53 -5.41 -9.61
N ASP A 132 -15.98 -6.65 -9.80
CA ASP A 132 -15.16 -7.71 -10.40
C ASP A 132 -14.71 -7.29 -11.80
N ASP A 133 -13.42 -7.40 -12.11
CA ASP A 133 -12.86 -7.11 -13.44
C ASP A 133 -12.14 -8.35 -13.98
N TRP A 134 -12.91 -9.23 -14.60
CA TRP A 134 -12.41 -10.48 -15.17
C TRP A 134 -11.53 -10.26 -16.40
N ASP A 135 -11.74 -9.19 -17.15
CA ASP A 135 -10.94 -8.86 -18.33
C ASP A 135 -9.51 -8.47 -17.90
N GLN A 136 -9.39 -7.61 -16.88
CA GLN A 136 -8.10 -7.26 -16.29
C GLN A 136 -7.42 -8.47 -15.63
N PHE A 137 -8.20 -9.33 -14.97
CA PHE A 137 -7.69 -10.52 -14.28
C PHE A 137 -7.28 -11.66 -15.22
N GLN A 138 -7.69 -11.63 -16.48
CA GLN A 138 -7.55 -12.74 -17.42
C GLN A 138 -6.11 -13.21 -17.61
N ILE A 139 -5.13 -12.30 -17.64
CA ILE A 139 -3.71 -12.66 -17.78
C ILE A 139 -3.23 -13.52 -16.61
N LEU A 140 -3.63 -13.16 -15.39
CA LEU A 140 -3.27 -13.89 -14.17
C LEU A 140 -3.95 -15.27 -14.16
N LEU A 141 -5.21 -15.34 -14.55
CA LEU A 141 -5.96 -16.59 -14.63
C LEU A 141 -5.33 -17.55 -15.65
N ASN A 142 -4.99 -17.08 -16.85
CA ASN A 142 -4.34 -17.89 -17.87
C ASN A 142 -3.02 -18.50 -17.36
N ASN A 143 -2.19 -17.70 -16.69
CA ASN A 143 -0.94 -18.18 -16.12
C ASN A 143 -1.18 -19.14 -14.95
N ALA A 144 -2.21 -18.89 -14.15
CA ALA A 144 -2.59 -19.79 -13.06
C ALA A 144 -3.00 -21.19 -13.54
N LEU A 145 -3.75 -21.27 -14.64
CA LEU A 145 -4.17 -22.54 -15.25
C LEU A 145 -2.98 -23.37 -15.79
N ILE A 146 -1.90 -22.70 -16.20
CA ILE A 146 -0.65 -23.39 -16.58
C ILE A 146 -0.01 -24.07 -15.35
N ARG A 147 -0.01 -23.41 -14.20
CA ARG A 147 0.62 -23.91 -12.97
C ARG A 147 -0.26 -24.89 -12.19
N VAL A 148 -1.55 -24.65 -12.17
CA VAL A 148 -2.56 -25.43 -11.43
C VAL A 148 -3.73 -25.74 -12.37
N PRO A 149 -3.57 -26.69 -13.31
CA PRO A 149 -4.62 -27.01 -14.30
C PRO A 149 -5.97 -27.38 -13.69
N ASP A 150 -5.98 -28.00 -12.51
CA ASP A 150 -7.22 -28.38 -11.82
C ASP A 150 -8.12 -27.17 -11.46
N MET A 151 -7.59 -25.95 -11.53
CA MET A 151 -8.39 -24.73 -11.37
C MET A 151 -9.39 -24.50 -12.51
N GLU A 152 -9.19 -25.11 -13.69
CA GLU A 152 -10.11 -24.98 -14.82
C GLU A 152 -11.54 -25.41 -14.45
N THR A 153 -11.66 -26.37 -13.57
CA THR A 153 -12.96 -26.91 -13.11
C THR A 153 -13.33 -26.47 -11.70
N ALA A 154 -12.49 -25.69 -11.05
CA ALA A 154 -12.75 -25.18 -9.71
C ALA A 154 -13.77 -24.02 -9.75
N GLY A 155 -14.76 -24.04 -8.86
CA GLY A 155 -15.63 -22.90 -8.65
C GLY A 155 -14.86 -21.73 -8.00
N VAL A 156 -15.26 -20.51 -8.31
CA VAL A 156 -14.78 -19.30 -7.63
C VAL A 156 -15.77 -18.91 -6.55
N ARG A 157 -15.33 -19.00 -5.30
CA ARG A 157 -16.12 -18.63 -4.13
C ARG A 157 -16.23 -17.12 -3.98
N LYS A 158 -15.15 -16.42 -4.27
CA LYS A 158 -15.09 -14.96 -4.13
C LYS A 158 -14.04 -14.36 -5.05
N PHE A 159 -14.41 -13.26 -5.70
CA PHE A 159 -13.51 -12.33 -6.36
C PHE A 159 -13.28 -11.13 -5.43
N TYR A 160 -12.06 -10.68 -5.33
CA TYR A 160 -11.71 -9.47 -4.61
C TYR A 160 -11.01 -8.53 -5.57
N ASN A 161 -11.55 -7.33 -5.73
CA ASN A 161 -10.92 -6.22 -6.40
C ASN A 161 -10.89 -5.05 -5.42
N GLY A 162 -9.70 -4.71 -4.93
CA GLY A 162 -9.52 -3.62 -3.98
C GLY A 162 -8.39 -2.70 -4.42
N PRO A 163 -8.56 -1.39 -4.28
CA PRO A 163 -7.47 -0.48 -4.59
C PRO A 163 -6.41 -0.56 -3.50
N GLU A 164 -5.16 -0.66 -3.92
CA GLU A 164 -3.99 -0.57 -3.06
C GLU A 164 -3.09 0.59 -3.48
N SER A 165 -2.32 1.13 -2.52
CA SER A 165 -1.41 2.23 -2.78
C SER A 165 -0.03 1.74 -3.20
N PHE A 166 0.45 2.26 -4.31
CA PHE A 166 1.76 1.97 -4.88
C PHE A 166 2.61 3.24 -4.99
N THR A 167 3.90 3.08 -4.82
CA THR A 167 4.90 4.13 -4.95
C THR A 167 5.62 4.04 -6.30
N PRO A 168 6.29 5.11 -6.74
CA PRO A 168 6.97 5.12 -8.05
C PRO A 168 8.11 4.12 -8.21
N ASP A 169 8.68 3.62 -7.12
CA ASP A 169 9.83 2.71 -7.11
C ASP A 169 9.57 1.36 -6.43
N ASN A 170 8.32 1.09 -6.09
CA ASN A 170 7.90 -0.15 -5.42
C ASN A 170 8.46 -0.34 -4.00
N ASN A 171 9.07 0.69 -3.41
CA ASN A 171 9.45 0.72 -2.01
C ASN A 171 8.52 1.64 -1.23
N TYR A 172 8.18 1.28 0.00
CA TYR A 172 7.28 2.12 0.81
C TYR A 172 7.94 3.45 1.22
N LEU A 173 7.12 4.38 1.71
CA LEU A 173 7.54 5.68 2.21
C LEU A 173 7.63 5.63 3.71
N LEU A 174 8.79 5.98 4.27
CA LEU A 174 9.01 6.02 5.70
C LEU A 174 9.88 7.22 6.07
N GLY A 175 9.55 7.91 7.17
CA GLY A 175 10.41 8.93 7.74
C GLY A 175 9.81 10.32 7.80
N GLU A 176 10.62 11.28 8.20
CA GLU A 176 10.23 12.68 8.32
C GLU A 176 10.18 13.35 6.95
N ALA A 177 9.09 14.07 6.68
CA ALA A 177 8.92 14.80 5.42
C ALA A 177 9.88 16.00 5.35
N PRO A 178 10.56 16.20 4.21
CA PRO A 178 11.53 17.31 4.08
C PRO A 178 10.88 18.70 4.09
N GLU A 179 9.61 18.79 3.74
CA GLU A 179 8.88 20.06 3.63
C GLU A 179 8.34 20.58 4.98
N LEU A 180 8.16 19.70 5.96
CA LEU A 180 7.48 20.03 7.21
C LEU A 180 8.09 19.29 8.39
N ALA A 181 8.75 20.02 9.28
CA ALA A 181 9.38 19.45 10.48
C ALA A 181 8.34 18.78 11.40
N ASN A 182 8.73 17.66 12.01
CA ASN A 182 7.92 16.83 12.90
C ASN A 182 6.69 16.17 12.23
N PHE A 183 6.60 16.21 10.91
CA PHE A 183 5.59 15.48 10.14
C PHE A 183 6.23 14.24 9.52
N PHE A 184 5.83 13.08 10.01
CA PHE A 184 6.32 11.78 9.55
C PHE A 184 5.33 11.07 8.67
N VAL A 185 5.83 10.23 7.77
CA VAL A 185 5.01 9.42 6.85
C VAL A 185 5.37 7.96 6.99
N GLY A 186 4.35 7.10 7.01
CA GLY A 186 4.47 5.65 6.89
C GLY A 186 3.37 5.13 5.98
N ALA A 187 3.62 5.06 4.66
CA ALA A 187 2.59 4.78 3.66
C ALA A 187 3.15 4.10 2.40
N GLY A 188 2.27 3.73 1.47
CA GLY A 188 2.66 3.19 0.17
C GLY A 188 3.38 1.84 0.26
N PHE A 189 2.87 0.90 1.03
CA PHE A 189 3.55 -0.36 1.32
C PHE A 189 3.49 -1.40 0.19
N ASN A 190 2.93 -1.08 -0.96
CA ASN A 190 2.97 -1.91 -2.16
C ASN A 190 2.61 -3.38 -1.87
N SER A 191 1.43 -3.64 -1.30
CA SER A 191 0.93 -4.96 -0.88
C SER A 191 1.67 -5.61 0.31
N MET A 192 2.74 -5.01 0.82
CA MET A 192 3.56 -5.59 1.90
C MET A 192 3.26 -5.00 3.29
N GLY A 193 2.19 -4.20 3.42
CA GLY A 193 1.89 -3.42 4.63
C GLY A 193 1.72 -4.27 5.90
N ILE A 194 0.98 -5.37 5.83
CA ILE A 194 0.76 -6.24 7.00
C ILE A 194 2.08 -6.87 7.47
N ALA A 195 2.93 -7.32 6.54
CA ALA A 195 4.22 -7.92 6.86
C ALA A 195 5.23 -6.89 7.41
N SER A 196 5.18 -5.65 6.92
CA SER A 196 6.16 -4.60 7.23
C SER A 196 5.75 -3.71 8.40
N ALA A 197 4.47 -3.66 8.77
CA ALA A 197 3.93 -2.70 9.73
C ALA A 197 4.64 -2.70 11.10
N GLY A 198 5.02 -3.87 11.60
CA GLY A 198 5.72 -3.98 12.89
C GLY A 198 7.09 -3.33 12.87
N GLY A 199 7.89 -3.62 11.84
CA GLY A 199 9.23 -3.05 11.65
C GLY A 199 9.17 -1.55 11.34
N ALA A 200 8.31 -1.15 10.41
CA ALA A 200 8.13 0.26 10.05
C ALA A 200 7.66 1.11 11.24
N GLY A 201 6.68 0.62 11.99
CA GLY A 201 6.18 1.31 13.18
C GLY A 201 7.25 1.48 14.26
N ARG A 202 8.08 0.43 14.46
CA ARG A 202 9.22 0.52 15.37
C ARG A 202 10.27 1.55 14.90
N ALA A 203 10.65 1.49 13.64
CA ALA A 203 11.64 2.40 13.09
C ALA A 203 11.19 3.88 13.18
N LEU A 204 9.92 4.18 12.89
CA LEU A 204 9.36 5.52 13.09
C LEU A 204 9.36 5.95 14.56
N ALA A 205 8.94 5.05 15.46
CA ALA A 205 8.89 5.36 16.89
C ALA A 205 10.29 5.64 17.44
N GLU A 206 11.29 4.84 17.08
CA GLU A 206 12.69 5.05 17.45
C GLU A 206 13.20 6.37 16.86
N TRP A 207 12.98 6.67 15.58
CA TRP A 207 13.38 7.92 14.95
C TRP A 207 12.77 9.15 15.66
N ILE A 208 11.48 9.12 15.96
CA ILE A 208 10.79 10.22 16.66
C ILE A 208 11.37 10.47 18.07
N VAL A 209 11.72 9.40 18.79
CA VAL A 209 12.22 9.49 20.16
C VAL A 209 13.69 9.92 20.20
N GLU A 210 14.51 9.37 19.32
CA GLU A 210 15.96 9.62 19.27
C GLU A 210 16.32 10.88 18.47
N GLY A 211 15.38 11.39 17.64
CA GLY A 211 15.60 12.54 16.75
C GLY A 211 16.27 12.18 15.43
N GLU A 212 16.66 10.92 15.23
CA GLU A 212 17.28 10.42 14.00
C GLU A 212 16.94 8.94 13.78
N ALA A 213 17.09 8.47 12.54
CA ALA A 213 16.88 7.07 12.21
C ALA A 213 17.96 6.19 12.87
N THR A 214 17.54 5.16 13.60
CA THR A 214 18.44 4.23 14.33
C THR A 214 18.98 3.10 13.44
N SER A 215 18.56 3.04 12.18
CA SER A 215 18.98 2.05 11.20
C SER A 215 19.02 2.67 9.80
N ASP A 216 19.67 1.98 8.86
CA ASP A 216 19.68 2.41 7.45
C ASP A 216 18.28 2.25 6.83
N LEU A 217 17.63 3.38 6.60
CA LEU A 217 16.31 3.47 5.97
C LEU A 217 16.37 4.10 4.56
N PHE A 218 17.57 4.28 3.99
CA PHE A 218 17.78 5.01 2.73
C PHE A 218 16.85 4.53 1.61
N ALA A 219 16.68 3.22 1.44
CA ALA A 219 15.85 2.65 0.40
C ALA A 219 14.35 2.96 0.53
N VAL A 220 13.89 3.36 1.72
CA VAL A 220 12.48 3.64 2.01
C VAL A 220 12.24 5.05 2.52
N ASP A 221 13.31 5.84 2.72
CA ASP A 221 13.21 7.22 3.20
C ASP A 221 12.40 8.07 2.21
N ILE A 222 11.40 8.80 2.71
CA ILE A 222 10.56 9.67 1.88
C ILE A 222 11.39 10.75 1.15
N ARG A 223 12.50 11.17 1.71
CA ARG A 223 13.42 12.20 1.15
C ARG A 223 14.11 11.76 -0.15
N ARG A 224 13.99 10.49 -0.57
CA ARG A 224 14.49 10.01 -1.87
C ARG A 224 13.69 10.52 -3.06
N PHE A 225 12.51 11.08 -2.81
CA PHE A 225 11.65 11.66 -3.83
C PHE A 225 11.77 13.18 -3.90
N ALA A 226 11.61 13.73 -5.10
CA ALA A 226 11.57 15.17 -5.37
C ALA A 226 10.15 15.60 -5.77
N ASP A 227 9.91 16.89 -5.86
CA ASP A 227 8.57 17.48 -6.13
C ASP A 227 7.95 16.93 -7.40
N PHE A 228 8.72 16.72 -8.48
CA PHE A 228 8.20 16.22 -9.75
C PHE A 228 7.57 14.82 -9.63
N ASN A 229 8.01 14.01 -8.67
CA ASN A 229 7.47 12.67 -8.43
C ASN A 229 6.00 12.69 -7.94
N ASN A 230 5.49 13.87 -7.56
CA ASN A 230 4.09 14.03 -7.17
C ASN A 230 3.18 14.54 -8.32
N ASN A 231 3.72 14.65 -9.53
CA ASN A 231 2.93 15.03 -10.72
C ASN A 231 1.88 13.94 -11.02
N PRO A 232 0.59 14.29 -11.15
CA PRO A 232 -0.49 13.31 -11.36
C PRO A 232 -0.34 12.47 -12.62
N THR A 233 0.05 13.08 -13.75
CA THR A 233 0.22 12.37 -15.02
C THR A 233 1.37 11.37 -14.93
N TRP A 234 2.50 11.83 -14.40
CA TRP A 234 3.66 10.98 -14.20
C TRP A 234 3.37 9.82 -13.22
N LEU A 235 2.67 10.10 -12.10
CA LEU A 235 2.28 9.06 -11.14
C LEU A 235 1.33 8.02 -11.74
N HIS A 236 0.40 8.45 -12.58
CA HIS A 236 -0.51 7.54 -13.29
C HIS A 236 0.28 6.51 -14.10
N ASP A 237 1.18 6.99 -14.97
CA ASP A 237 1.95 6.12 -15.86
C ASP A 237 2.95 5.27 -15.07
N ARG A 238 3.60 5.86 -14.08
CA ARG A 238 4.58 5.18 -13.23
C ARG A 238 3.94 4.07 -12.37
N VAL A 239 2.76 4.30 -11.78
CA VAL A 239 2.07 3.28 -10.98
C VAL A 239 1.58 2.14 -11.86
N LYS A 240 1.10 2.45 -13.07
CA LYS A 240 0.72 1.44 -14.07
C LYS A 240 1.87 0.48 -14.36
N GLU A 241 3.08 1.01 -14.51
CA GLU A 241 4.29 0.24 -14.77
C GLU A 241 4.82 -0.51 -13.52
N THR A 242 4.93 0.20 -12.38
CA THR A 242 5.61 -0.35 -11.19
C THR A 242 4.88 -1.53 -10.56
N LEU A 243 3.57 -1.60 -10.61
CA LEU A 243 2.85 -2.78 -10.13
C LEU A 243 3.27 -4.03 -10.92
N GLY A 244 3.31 -3.95 -12.24
CA GLY A 244 3.76 -5.05 -13.11
C GLY A 244 5.22 -5.44 -12.90
N LEU A 245 6.04 -4.55 -12.38
CA LEU A 245 7.43 -4.81 -12.07
C LEU A 245 7.67 -5.41 -10.67
N HIS A 246 6.62 -5.68 -9.91
CA HIS A 246 6.74 -6.20 -8.53
C HIS A 246 7.55 -7.50 -8.44
N TYR A 247 7.42 -8.39 -9.43
CA TYR A 247 8.19 -9.63 -9.54
C TYR A 247 9.37 -9.55 -10.52
N ALA A 248 9.54 -8.44 -11.22
CA ALA A 248 10.62 -8.30 -12.17
C ALA A 248 11.98 -8.25 -11.46
N MET A 249 12.94 -8.99 -12.00
CA MET A 249 14.30 -9.01 -11.48
C MET A 249 14.98 -7.66 -11.70
N PRO A 250 15.50 -6.99 -10.65
CA PRO A 250 16.11 -5.66 -10.79
C PRO A 250 17.56 -5.71 -11.35
N TRP A 251 18.10 -6.88 -11.61
CA TRP A 251 19.48 -7.10 -12.03
C TRP A 251 19.59 -7.56 -13.50
N PRO A 252 20.58 -7.09 -14.27
CA PRO A 252 21.66 -6.16 -13.88
C PRO A 252 21.19 -4.72 -13.70
N ASN A 253 20.28 -4.24 -14.52
CA ASN A 253 19.61 -2.95 -14.40
C ASN A 253 18.20 -3.07 -14.98
N ARG A 254 17.21 -2.75 -14.19
CA ARG A 254 15.84 -2.67 -14.68
C ARG A 254 15.63 -1.29 -15.30
N GLU A 255 15.30 -1.27 -16.58
CA GLU A 255 14.85 -0.07 -17.26
C GLU A 255 13.38 0.17 -16.96
N LEU A 256 13.00 1.43 -16.91
CA LEU A 256 11.63 1.89 -16.74
C LEU A 256 11.23 2.67 -17.98
N ASP A 257 10.05 2.38 -18.53
CA ASP A 257 9.52 3.07 -19.71
C ASP A 257 9.02 4.47 -19.37
N THR A 258 8.53 4.66 -18.15
CA THR A 258 8.09 5.95 -17.66
C THR A 258 9.27 6.82 -17.25
N ALA A 259 9.49 7.91 -17.97
CA ALA A 259 10.59 8.87 -17.75
C ALA A 259 10.37 9.74 -16.50
#